data_463c1a5cd45eb41ba34831aaa58153a1
#
_entry.id   463c1a5cd45eb41ba34831aaa58153a1
#
_cell.length_a   1.000
_cell.length_b   1.000
_cell.length_c   1.000
_cell.angle_alpha   90.00
_cell.angle_beta   90.00
_cell.angle_gamma   90.00
#
_symmetry.space_group_name_H-M   'P 1'
#
loop_
_entity.id
_entity.type
_entity.pdbx_description
1 polymer ?
#
loop_
_entity_poly.entity_id
_entity_poly.type
_entity_poly.pdbx_seq_one_letter_code
_entity_poly.pdbx_strand_id
1 'polypeptide(L)'
;MGTTDANKPLAGKIAVVAGATRGAGRGIATMLGDSGATVICTGRSTRGNPTTPGRPESIEETAELVTAAGGTGIAIRVDHAIEDEVRALFERVERDFQRLDILVNDIWGGDELTEWGKPFWKLDPVKGLKMQELAVQTHILTARFGAPLMVRQKSGLIVEITDGMHLEYRGNLFYDLAKISAIRLAYAMAAELRRHNVVALALTPGFLRSEAMLDGFGVTEANWRDAIAKNVDFAESETPAYVGRAVVALAIDPNVAVKAGKVCASWTLAREYGFHDTDGHQPDWGAYFERMVAGILDRGGPSNRYEELRVWSRYEQIRDDPQNADEAARLAAVLARSGVSILP
;
A
#
# COMPACT_ATOMS: atom_id res chain seq x y z
N MET A 1 -19.88 -29.77 -1.98
CA MET A 1 -18.64 -29.00 -2.24
C MET A 1 -18.73 -28.49 -3.67
N GLY A 2 -19.11 -27.23 -3.84
CA GLY A 2 -19.16 -26.62 -5.16
C GLY A 2 -17.74 -26.50 -5.74
N THR A 3 -17.57 -26.92 -6.97
CA THR A 3 -16.36 -26.65 -7.76
C THR A 3 -16.20 -25.12 -7.85
N THR A 4 -15.23 -24.56 -7.15
CA THR A 4 -14.81 -23.16 -7.39
C THR A 4 -14.38 -23.10 -8.85
N ASP A 5 -15.04 -22.23 -9.61
CA ASP A 5 -14.61 -21.91 -10.98
C ASP A 5 -13.14 -21.49 -10.90
N ALA A 6 -12.26 -22.17 -11.64
CA ALA A 6 -10.82 -21.90 -11.61
C ALA A 6 -10.50 -20.42 -11.94
N ASN A 7 -11.42 -19.74 -12.62
CA ASN A 7 -11.34 -18.31 -12.94
C ASN A 7 -11.82 -17.39 -11.80
N LYS A 8 -12.46 -17.89 -10.72
CA LYS A 8 -13.03 -17.09 -9.62
C LYS A 8 -12.64 -17.67 -8.24
N PRO A 9 -11.34 -17.67 -7.91
CA PRO A 9 -10.83 -18.35 -6.71
C PRO A 9 -11.34 -17.74 -5.40
N LEU A 10 -11.84 -16.49 -5.42
CA LEU A 10 -12.41 -15.81 -4.26
C LEU A 10 -13.94 -15.79 -4.25
N ALA A 11 -14.61 -16.63 -5.07
CA ALA A 11 -16.06 -16.75 -5.05
C ALA A 11 -16.56 -17.12 -3.64
N GLY A 12 -17.54 -16.36 -3.14
CA GLY A 12 -18.09 -16.50 -1.79
C GLY A 12 -17.24 -15.93 -0.66
N LYS A 13 -16.12 -15.27 -0.97
CA LYS A 13 -15.32 -14.52 -0.01
C LYS A 13 -15.84 -13.10 0.15
N ILE A 14 -15.78 -12.60 1.38
CA ILE A 14 -16.20 -11.24 1.75
C ILE A 14 -14.95 -10.42 2.05
N ALA A 15 -14.79 -9.32 1.32
CA ALA A 15 -13.68 -8.38 1.51
C ALA A 15 -14.21 -7.00 1.89
N VAL A 16 -13.51 -6.32 2.79
CA VAL A 16 -13.64 -4.87 3.03
C VAL A 16 -12.36 -4.22 2.56
N VAL A 17 -12.49 -3.23 1.67
CA VAL A 17 -11.39 -2.37 1.25
C VAL A 17 -11.66 -0.97 1.78
N ALA A 18 -10.95 -0.60 2.82
CA ALA A 18 -11.01 0.71 3.44
C ALA A 18 -10.07 1.67 2.71
N GLY A 19 -10.62 2.77 2.17
CA GLY A 19 -9.89 3.68 1.28
C GLY A 19 -10.04 3.33 -0.21
N ALA A 20 -11.13 2.70 -0.61
CA ALA A 20 -11.36 2.20 -1.97
C ALA A 20 -11.75 3.26 -3.02
N THR A 21 -11.63 4.56 -2.72
CA THR A 21 -12.11 5.62 -3.62
C THR A 21 -11.27 5.71 -4.90
N ARG A 22 -9.95 5.57 -4.81
CA ARG A 22 -8.97 5.73 -5.91
C ARG A 22 -7.67 4.98 -5.60
N GLY A 23 -6.69 5.06 -6.50
CA GLY A 23 -5.34 4.54 -6.31
C GLY A 23 -5.29 3.07 -5.98
N ALA A 24 -4.42 2.68 -5.04
CA ALA A 24 -4.23 1.28 -4.65
C ALA A 24 -5.53 0.63 -4.20
N GLY A 25 -6.32 1.29 -3.34
CA GLY A 25 -7.57 0.74 -2.83
C GLY A 25 -8.60 0.44 -3.91
N ARG A 26 -8.73 1.31 -4.93
CA ARG A 26 -9.59 1.06 -6.10
C ARG A 26 -9.09 -0.16 -6.89
N GLY A 27 -7.79 -0.21 -7.19
CA GLY A 27 -7.20 -1.33 -7.92
C GLY A 27 -7.34 -2.65 -7.18
N ILE A 28 -7.08 -2.66 -5.86
CA ILE A 28 -7.25 -3.83 -4.99
C ILE A 28 -8.71 -4.30 -5.00
N ALA A 29 -9.66 -3.38 -4.80
CA ALA A 29 -11.08 -3.72 -4.82
C ALA A 29 -11.49 -4.36 -6.15
N THR A 30 -11.06 -3.77 -7.28
CA THR A 30 -11.37 -4.28 -8.62
C THR A 30 -10.78 -5.67 -8.85
N MET A 31 -9.54 -5.93 -8.46
CA MET A 31 -8.89 -7.25 -8.64
C MET A 31 -9.48 -8.33 -7.74
N LEU A 32 -9.90 -7.99 -6.51
CA LEU A 32 -10.66 -8.89 -5.66
C LEU A 32 -12.00 -9.27 -6.31
N GLY A 33 -12.67 -8.30 -6.93
CA GLY A 33 -13.89 -8.53 -7.73
C GLY A 33 -13.64 -9.39 -8.96
N ASP A 34 -12.57 -9.13 -9.69
CA ASP A 34 -12.15 -9.95 -10.83
C ASP A 34 -11.94 -11.42 -10.42
N SER A 35 -11.50 -11.66 -9.21
CA SER A 35 -11.36 -12.99 -8.60
C SER A 35 -12.65 -13.54 -7.99
N GLY A 36 -13.80 -12.86 -8.11
CA GLY A 36 -15.13 -13.32 -7.71
C GLY A 36 -15.56 -12.96 -6.28
N ALA A 37 -14.80 -12.14 -5.56
CA ALA A 37 -15.17 -11.73 -4.20
C ALA A 37 -16.40 -10.80 -4.17
N THR A 38 -17.11 -10.80 -3.05
CA THR A 38 -17.95 -9.66 -2.65
C THR A 38 -17.08 -8.64 -1.95
N VAL A 39 -17.03 -7.43 -2.50
CA VAL A 39 -16.13 -6.36 -2.02
C VAL A 39 -16.93 -5.17 -1.53
N ILE A 40 -16.79 -4.87 -0.24
CA ILE A 40 -17.34 -3.67 0.39
C ILE A 40 -16.29 -2.56 0.21
N CYS A 41 -16.58 -1.61 -0.68
CA CYS A 41 -15.75 -0.44 -1.00
C CYS A 41 -16.13 0.68 -0.05
N THR A 42 -15.20 1.11 0.81
CA THR A 42 -15.47 2.18 1.77
C THR A 42 -14.56 3.39 1.58
N GLY A 43 -15.07 4.55 1.92
CA GLY A 43 -14.37 5.83 1.82
C GLY A 43 -15.34 6.99 2.08
N ARG A 44 -14.80 8.20 2.09
CA ARG A 44 -15.60 9.41 2.37
C ARG A 44 -16.25 10.00 1.12
N SER A 45 -15.55 9.90 -0.03
CA SER A 45 -16.02 10.50 -1.28
C SER A 45 -17.07 9.61 -1.95
N THR A 46 -18.26 10.17 -2.12
CA THR A 46 -19.41 9.55 -2.79
C THR A 46 -19.75 10.34 -4.05
N ARG A 47 -20.54 9.72 -4.94
CA ARG A 47 -21.02 10.37 -6.16
C ARG A 47 -21.80 11.64 -5.81
N GLY A 48 -21.34 12.77 -6.39
CA GLY A 48 -21.92 14.09 -6.09
C GLY A 48 -21.45 14.74 -4.78
N ASN A 49 -20.64 14.04 -3.96
CA ASN A 49 -20.08 14.60 -2.74
C ASN A 49 -18.59 14.22 -2.57
N PRO A 50 -17.70 14.76 -3.43
CA PRO A 50 -16.26 14.51 -3.32
C PRO A 50 -15.71 15.21 -2.07
N THR A 51 -14.86 14.53 -1.30
CA THR A 51 -14.21 15.07 -0.11
C THR A 51 -12.76 15.52 -0.34
N THR A 52 -12.21 15.24 -1.50
CA THR A 52 -10.89 15.72 -1.93
C THR A 52 -11.07 16.71 -3.07
N PRO A 53 -10.58 17.95 -2.94
CA PRO A 53 -10.71 18.96 -3.98
C PRO A 53 -10.15 18.48 -5.33
N GLY A 54 -10.89 18.78 -6.41
CA GLY A 54 -10.48 18.45 -7.78
C GLY A 54 -10.47 16.95 -8.13
N ARG A 55 -10.97 16.06 -7.24
CA ARG A 55 -10.98 14.60 -7.44
C ARG A 55 -12.41 14.09 -7.62
N PRO A 56 -12.78 13.57 -8.81
CA PRO A 56 -14.14 13.12 -9.11
C PRO A 56 -14.45 11.70 -8.62
N GLU A 57 -13.44 10.90 -8.32
CA GLU A 57 -13.57 9.49 -8.02
C GLU A 57 -14.45 9.24 -6.78
N SER A 58 -15.27 8.20 -6.86
CA SER A 58 -16.20 7.82 -5.78
C SER A 58 -16.13 6.32 -5.46
N ILE A 59 -16.62 5.96 -4.28
CA ILE A 59 -16.69 4.55 -3.86
C ILE A 59 -17.76 3.79 -4.65
N GLU A 60 -18.80 4.47 -5.15
CA GLU A 60 -19.83 3.86 -5.99
C GLU A 60 -19.25 3.45 -7.34
N GLU A 61 -18.43 4.31 -7.95
CA GLU A 61 -17.72 3.98 -9.19
C GLU A 61 -16.81 2.76 -8.99
N THR A 62 -16.08 2.70 -7.87
CA THR A 62 -15.25 1.53 -7.55
C THR A 62 -16.10 0.26 -7.39
N ALA A 63 -17.24 0.33 -6.71
CA ALA A 63 -18.15 -0.81 -6.58
C ALA A 63 -18.73 -1.26 -7.94
N GLU A 64 -18.99 -0.33 -8.84
CA GLU A 64 -19.40 -0.63 -10.23
C GLU A 64 -18.26 -1.34 -10.99
N LEU A 65 -17.00 -0.88 -10.84
CA LEU A 65 -15.82 -1.56 -11.43
C LEU A 65 -15.66 -2.98 -10.90
N VAL A 66 -15.82 -3.20 -9.59
CA VAL A 66 -15.82 -4.54 -8.97
C VAL A 66 -16.87 -5.44 -9.61
N THR A 67 -18.07 -4.91 -9.81
CA THR A 67 -19.19 -5.68 -10.40
C THR A 67 -18.93 -5.95 -11.87
N ALA A 68 -18.44 -5.00 -12.62
CA ALA A 68 -18.07 -5.15 -14.03
C ALA A 68 -16.95 -6.19 -14.23
N ALA A 69 -16.02 -6.31 -13.25
CA ALA A 69 -14.98 -7.33 -13.25
C ALA A 69 -15.50 -8.75 -12.91
N GLY A 70 -16.75 -8.87 -12.47
CA GLY A 70 -17.40 -10.17 -12.23
C GLY A 70 -17.47 -10.59 -10.76
N GLY A 71 -17.22 -9.68 -9.83
CA GLY A 71 -17.50 -9.81 -8.40
C GLY A 71 -18.85 -9.21 -8.00
N THR A 72 -18.99 -8.89 -6.73
CA THR A 72 -20.13 -8.11 -6.20
C THR A 72 -19.59 -6.89 -5.46
N GLY A 73 -19.74 -5.71 -6.04
CA GLY A 73 -19.31 -4.45 -5.45
C GLY A 73 -20.41 -3.81 -4.61
N ILE A 74 -20.06 -3.38 -3.39
CA ILE A 74 -20.97 -2.71 -2.46
C ILE A 74 -20.31 -1.45 -1.95
N ALA A 75 -20.86 -0.28 -2.26
CA ALA A 75 -20.37 1.00 -1.75
C ALA A 75 -21.01 1.31 -0.39
N ILE A 76 -20.19 1.62 0.61
CA ILE A 76 -20.65 2.11 1.92
C ILE A 76 -19.80 3.33 2.30
N ARG A 77 -20.46 4.48 2.39
CA ARG A 77 -19.78 5.70 2.86
C ARG A 77 -19.39 5.53 4.33
N VAL A 78 -18.09 5.69 4.62
CA VAL A 78 -17.55 5.64 5.97
C VAL A 78 -16.42 6.66 6.09
N ASP A 79 -16.46 7.48 7.13
CA ASP A 79 -15.28 8.20 7.61
C ASP A 79 -14.62 7.35 8.69
N HIS A 80 -13.48 6.74 8.34
CA HIS A 80 -12.75 5.85 9.23
C HIS A 80 -12.09 6.57 10.43
N ALA A 81 -12.13 7.91 10.46
CA ALA A 81 -11.76 8.68 11.65
C ALA A 81 -12.89 8.78 12.69
N ILE A 82 -14.12 8.38 12.34
CA ILE A 82 -15.29 8.40 13.21
C ILE A 82 -15.60 6.96 13.68
N GLU A 83 -15.30 6.69 14.96
CA GLU A 83 -15.42 5.34 15.54
C GLU A 83 -16.80 4.72 15.34
N ASP A 84 -17.88 5.49 15.52
CA ASP A 84 -19.25 4.97 15.39
C ASP A 84 -19.60 4.58 13.95
N GLU A 85 -19.06 5.28 12.94
CA GLU A 85 -19.24 4.89 11.54
C GLU A 85 -18.50 3.59 11.23
N VAL A 86 -17.28 3.43 11.76
CA VAL A 86 -16.49 2.19 11.59
C VAL A 86 -17.18 1.02 12.31
N ARG A 87 -17.69 1.24 13.50
CA ARG A 87 -18.47 0.23 14.24
C ARG A 87 -19.70 -0.21 13.44
N ALA A 88 -20.49 0.74 12.96
CA ALA A 88 -21.70 0.47 12.18
C ALA A 88 -21.39 -0.27 10.86
N LEU A 89 -20.24 -0.01 10.23
CA LEU A 89 -19.77 -0.77 9.07
C LEU A 89 -19.63 -2.25 9.41
N PHE A 90 -18.88 -2.60 10.46
CA PHE A 90 -18.61 -3.99 10.78
C PHE A 90 -19.82 -4.72 11.40
N GLU A 91 -20.72 -4.01 12.11
CA GLU A 91 -22.03 -4.54 12.51
C GLU A 91 -22.89 -4.89 11.27
N ARG A 92 -22.84 -4.06 10.23
CA ARG A 92 -23.51 -4.36 8.96
C ARG A 92 -22.87 -5.56 8.26
N VAL A 93 -21.54 -5.65 8.19
CA VAL A 93 -20.83 -6.80 7.61
C VAL A 93 -21.20 -8.09 8.35
N GLU A 94 -21.25 -8.05 9.68
CA GLU A 94 -21.66 -9.19 10.48
C GLU A 94 -23.11 -9.60 10.23
N ARG A 95 -24.03 -8.65 10.23
CA ARG A 95 -25.46 -8.91 10.00
C ARG A 95 -25.74 -9.47 8.60
N ASP A 96 -25.10 -8.90 7.56
CA ASP A 96 -25.42 -9.20 6.17
C ASP A 96 -24.67 -10.43 5.65
N PHE A 97 -23.47 -10.72 6.17
CA PHE A 97 -22.58 -11.77 5.65
C PHE A 97 -22.12 -12.78 6.69
N GLN A 98 -22.15 -12.46 7.98
CA GLN A 98 -21.70 -13.30 9.10
C GLN A 98 -20.24 -13.74 9.01
N ARG A 99 -19.45 -13.10 8.13
CA ARG A 99 -18.03 -13.39 7.91
C ARG A 99 -17.29 -12.18 7.33
N LEU A 100 -15.97 -12.19 7.52
CA LEU A 100 -15.02 -11.30 6.86
C LEU A 100 -13.76 -12.09 6.53
N ASP A 101 -13.43 -12.25 5.25
CA ASP A 101 -12.27 -13.04 4.82
C ASP A 101 -11.03 -12.17 4.61
N ILE A 102 -11.23 -10.97 4.07
CA ILE A 102 -10.15 -10.07 3.70
C ILE A 102 -10.48 -8.66 4.20
N LEU A 103 -9.55 -8.04 4.92
CA LEU A 103 -9.59 -6.63 5.29
C LEU A 103 -8.34 -5.94 4.72
N VAL A 104 -8.55 -4.96 3.87
CA VAL A 104 -7.46 -4.12 3.35
C VAL A 104 -7.60 -2.72 3.91
N ASN A 105 -6.58 -2.24 4.60
CA ASN A 105 -6.46 -0.87 5.08
C ASN A 105 -5.58 -0.08 4.12
N ASP A 106 -6.19 0.75 3.28
CA ASP A 106 -5.55 1.69 2.35
C ASP A 106 -6.07 3.12 2.57
N ILE A 107 -6.43 3.42 3.81
CA ILE A 107 -6.94 4.74 4.17
C ILE A 107 -5.80 5.73 4.16
N TRP A 108 -5.91 6.75 3.32
CA TRP A 108 -4.95 7.84 3.23
C TRP A 108 -5.68 9.18 3.11
N GLY A 109 -5.06 10.23 3.54
CA GLY A 109 -5.60 11.59 3.48
C GLY A 109 -4.50 12.61 3.69
N GLY A 110 -3.25 12.19 3.41
CA GLY A 110 -2.06 12.97 3.72
C GLY A 110 -1.49 13.80 2.57
N ASP A 111 -1.97 13.65 1.32
CA ASP A 111 -1.34 14.29 0.16
C ASP A 111 -1.22 15.82 0.32
N GLU A 112 -2.32 16.50 0.66
CA GLU A 112 -2.34 17.96 0.88
C GLU A 112 -1.67 18.38 2.20
N LEU A 113 -1.43 17.44 3.10
CA LEU A 113 -0.82 17.68 4.41
C LEU A 113 0.70 17.50 4.38
N THR A 114 1.24 16.87 3.33
CA THR A 114 2.66 16.54 3.24
C THR A 114 3.46 17.72 2.71
N GLU A 115 4.37 18.22 3.54
CA GLU A 115 5.25 19.34 3.20
C GLU A 115 6.65 18.81 2.83
N TRP A 116 6.84 18.48 1.57
CA TRP A 116 8.11 17.98 1.06
C TRP A 116 9.25 19.01 1.12
N GLY A 117 10.48 18.54 1.28
CA GLY A 117 11.70 19.38 1.23
C GLY A 117 11.93 20.25 2.46
N LYS A 118 11.09 20.17 3.50
CA LYS A 118 11.29 20.89 4.76
C LYS A 118 11.89 19.98 5.84
N PRO A 119 12.85 20.49 6.64
CA PRO A 119 13.32 19.75 7.82
C PRO A 119 12.20 19.68 8.87
N PHE A 120 12.20 18.62 9.70
CA PHE A 120 11.07 18.33 10.60
C PHE A 120 10.75 19.48 11.58
N TRP A 121 11.75 20.26 12.02
CA TRP A 121 11.56 21.42 12.92
C TRP A 121 10.92 22.65 12.26
N LYS A 122 10.64 22.59 10.96
CA LYS A 122 9.91 23.63 10.18
C LYS A 122 8.60 23.13 9.60
N LEU A 123 8.24 21.87 9.86
CA LEU A 123 6.95 21.32 9.45
C LEU A 123 5.82 21.92 10.29
N ASP A 124 4.64 22.07 9.70
CA ASP A 124 3.43 22.46 10.42
C ASP A 124 2.94 21.28 11.28
N PRO A 125 2.97 21.36 12.62
CA PRO A 125 2.54 20.28 13.48
C PRO A 125 1.04 19.99 13.37
N VAL A 126 0.20 20.97 13.03
CA VAL A 126 -1.24 20.77 12.84
C VAL A 126 -1.49 19.85 11.65
N LYS A 127 -0.83 20.11 10.52
CA LYS A 127 -0.90 19.24 9.34
C LYS A 127 -0.36 17.85 9.64
N GLY A 128 0.80 17.79 10.29
CA GLY A 128 1.45 16.52 10.60
C GLY A 128 0.62 15.64 11.53
N LEU A 129 0.07 16.19 12.62
CA LEU A 129 -0.79 15.46 13.55
C LEU A 129 -2.11 15.04 12.88
N LYS A 130 -2.68 15.90 12.02
CA LYS A 130 -3.87 15.52 11.23
C LYS A 130 -3.57 14.35 10.28
N MET A 131 -2.37 14.27 9.70
CA MET A 131 -1.95 13.13 8.90
C MET A 131 -1.92 11.84 9.73
N GLN A 132 -1.42 11.89 10.99
CA GLN A 132 -1.43 10.71 11.88
C GLN A 132 -2.87 10.26 12.20
N GLU A 133 -3.79 11.19 12.41
CA GLU A 133 -5.21 10.87 12.59
C GLU A 133 -5.77 10.15 11.34
N LEU A 134 -5.52 10.68 10.16
CA LEU A 134 -6.10 10.17 8.92
C LEU A 134 -5.45 8.89 8.40
N ALA A 135 -4.19 8.59 8.76
CA ALA A 135 -3.43 7.47 8.20
C ALA A 135 -2.99 6.41 9.22
N VAL A 136 -3.12 6.69 10.52
CA VAL A 136 -2.74 5.73 11.58
C VAL A 136 -3.94 5.36 12.45
N GLN A 137 -4.62 6.36 13.02
CA GLN A 137 -5.79 6.08 13.88
C GLN A 137 -6.90 5.37 13.11
N THR A 138 -7.12 5.74 11.85
CA THR A 138 -8.11 5.11 10.97
C THR A 138 -7.81 3.62 10.75
N HIS A 139 -6.55 3.24 10.54
CA HIS A 139 -6.13 1.83 10.41
C HIS A 139 -6.36 1.06 11.72
N ILE A 140 -6.02 1.67 12.87
CA ILE A 140 -6.26 1.09 14.20
C ILE A 140 -7.77 0.84 14.41
N LEU A 141 -8.60 1.85 14.19
CA LEU A 141 -10.06 1.71 14.37
C LEU A 141 -10.65 0.65 13.44
N THR A 142 -10.27 0.67 12.17
CA THR A 142 -10.77 -0.28 11.17
C THR A 142 -10.39 -1.71 11.53
N ALA A 143 -9.12 -1.97 11.88
CA ALA A 143 -8.67 -3.29 12.31
C ALA A 143 -9.34 -3.71 13.63
N ARG A 144 -9.50 -2.79 14.59
CA ARG A 144 -10.16 -3.03 15.88
C ARG A 144 -11.56 -3.60 15.75
N PHE A 145 -12.34 -3.10 14.80
CA PHE A 145 -13.73 -3.57 14.59
C PHE A 145 -13.84 -4.72 13.59
N GLY A 146 -12.91 -4.85 12.64
CA GLY A 146 -12.90 -5.92 11.64
C GLY A 146 -12.34 -7.24 12.19
N ALA A 147 -11.26 -7.22 12.95
CA ALA A 147 -10.59 -8.42 13.43
C ALA A 147 -11.47 -9.37 14.26
N PRO A 148 -12.42 -8.93 15.11
CA PRO A 148 -13.28 -9.84 15.88
C PRO A 148 -14.08 -10.80 15.02
N LEU A 149 -14.52 -10.42 13.81
CA LEU A 149 -15.20 -11.31 12.86
C LEU A 149 -14.26 -12.45 12.44
N MET A 150 -13.03 -12.13 12.06
CA MET A 150 -12.02 -13.10 11.64
C MET A 150 -11.59 -14.02 12.80
N VAL A 151 -11.46 -13.47 14.02
CA VAL A 151 -11.13 -14.23 15.23
C VAL A 151 -12.18 -15.30 15.54
N ARG A 152 -13.48 -14.95 15.42
CA ARG A 152 -14.58 -15.91 15.63
C ARG A 152 -14.59 -17.01 14.57
N GLN A 153 -14.35 -16.68 13.31
CA GLN A 153 -14.30 -17.65 12.21
C GLN A 153 -12.97 -18.42 12.13
N LYS A 154 -11.95 -18.04 12.91
CA LYS A 154 -10.61 -18.62 12.95
C LYS A 154 -9.92 -18.64 11.57
N SER A 155 -10.14 -17.62 10.80
CA SER A 155 -9.50 -17.39 9.49
C SER A 155 -9.69 -15.96 9.07
N GLY A 156 -8.75 -15.42 8.32
CA GLY A 156 -8.80 -14.07 7.73
C GLY A 156 -7.45 -13.56 7.34
N LEU A 157 -7.46 -12.57 6.45
CA LEU A 157 -6.27 -11.86 5.99
C LEU A 157 -6.48 -10.35 6.18
N ILE A 158 -5.59 -9.71 6.95
CA ILE A 158 -5.51 -8.25 7.11
C ILE A 158 -4.28 -7.76 6.35
N VAL A 159 -4.46 -6.81 5.45
CA VAL A 159 -3.39 -6.20 4.66
C VAL A 159 -3.33 -4.70 4.96
N GLU A 160 -2.22 -4.26 5.52
CA GLU A 160 -1.91 -2.84 5.74
C GLU A 160 -1.12 -2.30 4.54
N ILE A 161 -1.71 -1.38 3.78
CA ILE A 161 -1.00 -0.77 2.65
C ILE A 161 -0.07 0.33 3.15
N THR A 162 1.18 0.26 2.72
CA THR A 162 2.25 1.16 3.18
C THR A 162 3.09 1.69 2.02
N ASP A 163 4.20 2.34 2.33
CA ASP A 163 5.24 2.75 1.41
C ASP A 163 6.60 2.35 2.00
N GLY A 164 7.39 1.60 1.20
CA GLY A 164 8.69 1.07 1.60
C GLY A 164 8.65 -0.20 2.45
N MET A 165 9.76 -0.92 2.45
CA MET A 165 9.88 -2.24 3.09
C MET A 165 10.65 -2.22 4.41
N HIS A 166 11.42 -1.17 4.67
CA HIS A 166 12.40 -1.11 5.76
C HIS A 166 12.20 0.15 6.61
N LEU A 167 13.15 0.42 7.51
CA LEU A 167 13.17 1.61 8.37
C LEU A 167 13.76 2.85 7.68
N GLU A 168 13.92 2.82 6.36
CA GLU A 168 14.41 3.96 5.59
C GLU A 168 13.55 5.21 5.78
N TYR A 169 14.20 6.37 5.84
CA TYR A 169 13.51 7.64 5.96
C TYR A 169 12.89 8.09 4.63
N ARG A 170 11.58 8.34 4.61
CA ARG A 170 10.77 8.67 3.42
C ARG A 170 10.68 10.17 3.11
N GLY A 171 11.62 10.97 3.61
CA GLY A 171 11.75 12.38 3.21
C GLY A 171 10.88 13.40 3.95
N ASN A 172 9.89 12.97 4.73
CA ASN A 172 9.08 13.83 5.60
C ASN A 172 8.75 13.08 6.89
N LEU A 173 8.95 13.72 8.05
CA LEU A 173 8.77 13.07 9.37
C LEU A 173 7.38 12.46 9.56
N PHE A 174 6.33 13.23 9.29
CA PHE A 174 4.96 12.78 9.55
C PHE A 174 4.47 11.75 8.53
N TYR A 175 4.91 11.89 7.28
CA TYR A 175 4.67 10.88 6.24
C TYR A 175 5.35 9.56 6.61
N ASP A 176 6.62 9.63 6.99
CA ASP A 176 7.40 8.46 7.41
C ASP A 176 6.78 7.76 8.61
N LEU A 177 6.40 8.53 9.66
CA LEU A 177 5.70 7.98 10.83
C LEU A 177 4.38 7.29 10.45
N ALA A 178 3.62 7.84 9.51
CA ALA A 178 2.38 7.21 9.05
C ALA A 178 2.66 5.87 8.35
N LYS A 179 3.64 5.84 7.44
CA LYS A 179 3.95 4.63 6.66
C LYS A 179 4.61 3.54 7.50
N ILE A 180 5.54 3.89 8.38
CA ILE A 180 6.15 2.92 9.29
C ILE A 180 5.14 2.39 10.33
N SER A 181 4.14 3.20 10.71
CA SER A 181 3.07 2.76 11.60
C SER A 181 2.24 1.63 10.99
N ALA A 182 1.91 1.67 9.70
CA ALA A 182 1.22 0.58 9.02
C ALA A 182 2.02 -0.73 9.07
N ILE A 183 3.34 -0.67 8.86
CA ILE A 183 4.24 -1.82 9.01
C ILE A 183 4.22 -2.35 10.46
N ARG A 184 4.30 -1.45 11.43
CA ARG A 184 4.30 -1.85 12.85
C ARG A 184 2.97 -2.41 13.30
N LEU A 185 1.86 -1.86 12.82
CA LEU A 185 0.51 -2.38 13.06
C LEU A 185 0.37 -3.80 12.54
N ALA A 186 0.77 -4.06 11.29
CA ALA A 186 0.73 -5.40 10.72
C ALA A 186 1.52 -6.42 11.56
N TYR A 187 2.73 -6.05 12.00
CA TYR A 187 3.55 -6.90 12.87
C TYR A 187 2.88 -7.18 14.22
N ALA A 188 2.37 -6.14 14.87
CA ALA A 188 1.73 -6.27 16.19
C ALA A 188 0.46 -7.11 16.11
N MET A 189 -0.41 -6.84 15.12
CA MET A 189 -1.61 -7.63 14.87
C MET A 189 -1.29 -9.09 14.57
N ALA A 190 -0.26 -9.37 13.77
CA ALA A 190 0.16 -10.75 13.49
C ALA A 190 0.58 -11.50 14.76
N ALA A 191 1.29 -10.85 15.68
CA ALA A 191 1.70 -11.45 16.94
C ALA A 191 0.50 -11.86 17.81
N GLU A 192 -0.54 -11.03 17.85
CA GLU A 192 -1.76 -11.29 18.64
C GLU A 192 -2.71 -12.27 17.95
N LEU A 193 -2.85 -12.19 16.63
CA LEU A 193 -3.83 -12.93 15.84
C LEU A 193 -3.39 -14.35 15.47
N ARG A 194 -2.10 -14.68 15.59
CA ARG A 194 -1.53 -15.97 15.18
C ARG A 194 -2.27 -17.18 15.77
N ARG A 195 -2.65 -17.11 17.06
CA ARG A 195 -3.39 -18.20 17.74
C ARG A 195 -4.83 -18.39 17.22
N HIS A 196 -5.30 -17.43 16.46
CA HIS A 196 -6.66 -17.44 15.87
C HIS A 196 -6.66 -17.81 14.38
N ASN A 197 -5.51 -18.19 13.83
CA ASN A 197 -5.33 -18.50 12.40
C ASN A 197 -5.75 -17.33 11.49
N VAL A 198 -5.51 -16.09 11.94
CA VAL A 198 -5.71 -14.86 11.18
C VAL A 198 -4.34 -14.27 10.86
N VAL A 199 -4.12 -13.95 9.59
CA VAL A 199 -2.88 -13.38 9.09
C VAL A 199 -3.01 -11.88 9.00
N ALA A 200 -2.03 -11.14 9.51
CA ALA A 200 -1.86 -9.72 9.25
C ALA A 200 -0.47 -9.49 8.67
N LEU A 201 -0.36 -8.68 7.63
CA LEU A 201 0.90 -8.32 6.97
C LEU A 201 0.81 -6.90 6.40
N ALA A 202 1.95 -6.29 6.10
CA ALA A 202 2.03 -5.04 5.37
C ALA A 202 2.36 -5.32 3.90
N LEU A 203 1.84 -4.48 2.99
CA LEU A 203 2.11 -4.56 1.56
C LEU A 203 2.44 -3.17 1.03
N THR A 204 3.58 -3.05 0.34
CA THR A 204 3.96 -1.84 -0.37
C THR A 204 3.84 -2.04 -1.87
N PRO A 205 3.18 -1.14 -2.61
CA PRO A 205 3.38 -1.02 -4.05
C PRO A 205 4.78 -0.50 -4.36
N GLY A 206 5.19 -0.60 -5.62
CA GLY A 206 6.31 0.16 -6.17
C GLY A 206 5.90 1.62 -6.47
N PHE A 207 6.44 2.19 -7.55
CA PHE A 207 6.03 3.52 -8.00
C PHE A 207 4.64 3.46 -8.62
N LEU A 208 3.61 3.81 -7.84
CA LEU A 208 2.22 3.61 -8.22
C LEU A 208 1.71 4.70 -9.18
N ARG A 209 1.28 4.33 -10.37
CA ARG A 209 0.58 5.21 -11.32
C ARG A 209 -0.87 5.40 -10.92
N SER A 210 -1.12 6.05 -9.78
CA SER A 210 -2.47 6.41 -9.38
C SER A 210 -3.03 7.53 -10.27
N GLU A 211 -4.34 7.76 -10.21
CA GLU A 211 -5.02 8.85 -10.92
C GLU A 211 -4.37 10.21 -10.60
N ALA A 212 -4.02 10.45 -9.32
CA ALA A 212 -3.36 11.67 -8.90
C ALA A 212 -1.95 11.81 -9.48
N MET A 213 -1.19 10.71 -9.60
CA MET A 213 0.13 10.72 -10.21
C MET A 213 0.05 11.00 -11.71
N LEU A 214 -0.86 10.36 -12.42
CA LEU A 214 -1.05 10.59 -13.85
C LEU A 214 -1.44 12.04 -14.12
N ASP A 215 -2.42 12.57 -13.39
CA ASP A 215 -2.86 13.97 -13.53
C ASP A 215 -1.76 14.95 -13.18
N GLY A 216 -1.00 14.71 -12.11
CA GLY A 216 0.11 15.57 -11.67
C GLY A 216 1.23 15.69 -12.73
N PHE A 217 1.41 14.67 -13.56
CA PHE A 217 2.37 14.66 -14.66
C PHE A 217 1.74 15.01 -16.03
N GLY A 218 0.43 15.23 -16.07
CA GLY A 218 -0.31 15.60 -17.30
C GLY A 218 -0.36 14.48 -18.32
N VAL A 219 -0.46 13.23 -17.86
CA VAL A 219 -0.55 12.03 -18.69
C VAL A 219 -1.78 11.20 -18.30
N THR A 220 -2.09 10.22 -19.13
CA THR A 220 -3.13 9.21 -18.89
C THR A 220 -2.51 7.82 -18.88
N GLU A 221 -3.25 6.79 -18.52
CA GLU A 221 -2.75 5.41 -18.62
C GLU A 221 -2.39 5.01 -20.06
N ALA A 222 -3.01 5.63 -21.08
CA ALA A 222 -2.71 5.37 -22.47
C ALA A 222 -1.33 5.91 -22.93
N ASN A 223 -0.86 7.00 -22.31
CA ASN A 223 0.41 7.66 -22.67
C ASN A 223 1.34 7.90 -21.46
N TRP A 224 1.23 7.13 -20.41
CA TRP A 224 1.99 7.32 -19.17
C TRP A 224 3.52 7.36 -19.37
N ARG A 225 4.01 6.68 -20.44
CA ARG A 225 5.45 6.67 -20.76
C ARG A 225 6.01 8.05 -21.11
N ASP A 226 5.17 9.00 -21.53
CA ASP A 226 5.59 10.38 -21.77
C ASP A 226 6.07 11.07 -20.47
N ALA A 227 5.59 10.62 -19.31
CA ALA A 227 6.02 11.11 -18.00
C ALA A 227 7.47 10.73 -17.66
N ILE A 228 8.05 9.70 -18.30
CA ILE A 228 9.45 9.27 -18.07
C ILE A 228 10.42 10.43 -18.34
N ALA A 229 10.12 11.28 -19.31
CA ALA A 229 10.94 12.46 -19.61
C ALA A 229 10.98 13.48 -18.47
N LYS A 230 9.96 13.49 -17.59
CA LYS A 230 9.85 14.38 -16.43
C LYS A 230 10.34 13.71 -15.14
N ASN A 231 10.08 12.41 -15.03
CA ASN A 231 10.51 11.59 -13.89
C ASN A 231 10.83 10.18 -14.38
N VAL A 232 12.10 9.81 -14.32
CA VAL A 232 12.61 8.52 -14.78
C VAL A 232 12.00 7.31 -14.05
N ASP A 233 11.49 7.52 -12.85
CA ASP A 233 10.87 6.47 -12.03
C ASP A 233 9.59 5.89 -12.65
N PHE A 234 8.93 6.67 -13.52
CA PHE A 234 7.80 6.14 -14.30
C PHE A 234 8.16 4.91 -15.13
N ALA A 235 9.44 4.72 -15.49
CA ALA A 235 9.87 3.55 -16.27
C ALA A 235 9.56 2.22 -15.56
N GLU A 236 9.58 2.20 -14.23
CA GLU A 236 9.25 1.01 -13.40
C GLU A 236 7.97 1.21 -12.59
N SER A 237 7.08 2.07 -13.08
CA SER A 237 5.80 2.31 -12.41
C SER A 237 4.82 1.18 -12.62
N GLU A 238 3.98 0.95 -11.63
CA GLU A 238 2.91 -0.07 -11.63
C GLU A 238 1.53 0.55 -11.62
N THR A 239 0.54 -0.15 -12.19
CA THR A 239 -0.87 0.26 -12.07
C THR A 239 -1.43 -0.12 -10.70
N PRO A 240 -2.56 0.50 -10.28
CA PRO A 240 -3.30 0.06 -9.10
C PRO A 240 -3.76 -1.41 -9.17
N ALA A 241 -3.92 -1.98 -10.36
CA ALA A 241 -4.26 -3.39 -10.52
C ALA A 241 -3.11 -4.32 -10.11
N TYR A 242 -1.85 -3.91 -10.27
CA TYR A 242 -0.71 -4.76 -9.95
C TYR A 242 -0.64 -5.06 -8.44
N VAL A 243 -0.73 -4.06 -7.59
CA VAL A 243 -0.84 -4.28 -6.13
C VAL A 243 -2.13 -5.01 -5.78
N GLY A 244 -3.21 -4.81 -6.54
CA GLY A 244 -4.45 -5.58 -6.41
C GLY A 244 -4.25 -7.07 -6.65
N ARG A 245 -3.51 -7.45 -7.71
CA ARG A 245 -3.12 -8.83 -7.99
C ARG A 245 -2.25 -9.44 -6.90
N ALA A 246 -1.39 -8.64 -6.27
CA ALA A 246 -0.62 -9.07 -5.11
C ALA A 246 -1.53 -9.44 -3.92
N VAL A 247 -2.56 -8.63 -3.64
CA VAL A 247 -3.55 -8.94 -2.58
C VAL A 247 -4.34 -10.21 -2.92
N VAL A 248 -4.76 -10.39 -4.17
CA VAL A 248 -5.43 -11.62 -4.62
C VAL A 248 -4.53 -12.83 -4.42
N ALA A 249 -3.27 -12.76 -4.85
CA ALA A 249 -2.31 -13.86 -4.71
C ALA A 249 -2.12 -14.24 -3.24
N LEU A 250 -1.99 -13.27 -2.34
CA LEU A 250 -1.93 -13.50 -0.90
C LEU A 250 -3.21 -14.14 -0.35
N ALA A 251 -4.38 -13.71 -0.85
CA ALA A 251 -5.67 -14.21 -0.36
C ALA A 251 -5.97 -15.66 -0.78
N ILE A 252 -5.40 -16.13 -1.89
CA ILE A 252 -5.54 -17.51 -2.36
C ILE A 252 -4.40 -18.44 -1.94
N ASP A 253 -3.29 -17.90 -1.42
CA ASP A 253 -2.14 -18.70 -0.99
C ASP A 253 -2.48 -19.51 0.28
N PRO A 254 -2.49 -20.86 0.22
CA PRO A 254 -2.72 -21.70 1.38
C PRO A 254 -1.61 -21.56 2.44
N ASN A 255 -0.45 -21.05 2.06
CA ASN A 255 0.70 -20.88 2.93
C ASN A 255 0.91 -19.42 3.37
N VAL A 256 -0.05 -18.53 3.17
CA VAL A 256 0.08 -17.10 3.50
C VAL A 256 0.51 -16.83 4.95
N ALA A 257 0.26 -17.78 5.86
CA ALA A 257 0.65 -17.68 7.27
C ALA A 257 2.18 -17.49 7.47
N VAL A 258 3.03 -17.94 6.53
CA VAL A 258 4.49 -17.73 6.60
C VAL A 258 4.89 -16.27 6.39
N LYS A 259 3.96 -15.46 5.87
CA LYS A 259 4.15 -14.02 5.64
C LYS A 259 3.59 -13.15 6.79
N ALA A 260 2.99 -13.76 7.82
CA ALA A 260 2.41 -13.03 8.95
C ALA A 260 3.47 -12.13 9.63
N GLY A 261 3.12 -10.86 9.83
CA GLY A 261 3.98 -9.84 10.43
C GLY A 261 5.10 -9.32 9.53
N LYS A 262 5.17 -9.77 8.29
CA LYS A 262 6.19 -9.30 7.33
C LYS A 262 5.68 -8.12 6.51
N VAL A 263 6.64 -7.41 5.92
CA VAL A 263 6.38 -6.48 4.83
C VAL A 263 6.58 -7.23 3.53
N CYS A 264 5.57 -7.21 2.67
CA CYS A 264 5.62 -7.75 1.32
C CYS A 264 5.64 -6.57 0.32
N ALA A 265 6.17 -6.81 -0.86
CA ALA A 265 6.14 -5.83 -1.95
C ALA A 265 5.45 -6.43 -3.18
N SER A 266 4.71 -5.60 -3.93
CA SER A 266 4.02 -6.01 -5.15
C SER A 266 4.95 -6.73 -6.12
N TRP A 267 6.16 -6.20 -6.34
CA TRP A 267 7.16 -6.78 -7.24
C TRP A 267 7.76 -8.10 -6.77
N THR A 268 7.98 -8.27 -5.45
CA THR A 268 8.49 -9.55 -4.92
C THR A 268 7.44 -10.63 -5.01
N LEU A 269 6.17 -10.28 -4.73
CA LEU A 269 5.04 -11.19 -4.87
C LEU A 269 4.75 -11.53 -6.33
N ALA A 270 4.94 -10.58 -7.25
CA ALA A 270 4.80 -10.85 -8.67
C ALA A 270 5.81 -11.89 -9.17
N ARG A 271 7.06 -11.82 -8.70
CA ARG A 271 8.06 -12.87 -9.01
C ARG A 271 7.70 -14.22 -8.38
N GLU A 272 7.21 -14.20 -7.13
CA GLU A 272 6.84 -15.42 -6.40
C GLU A 272 5.63 -16.13 -7.00
N TYR A 273 4.59 -15.37 -7.35
CA TYR A 273 3.30 -15.91 -7.81
C TYR A 273 3.10 -15.86 -9.33
N GLY A 274 4.01 -15.24 -10.08
CA GLY A 274 4.00 -15.23 -11.55
C GLY A 274 2.97 -14.34 -12.20
N PHE A 275 2.46 -13.30 -11.51
CA PHE A 275 1.53 -12.36 -12.12
C PHE A 275 2.25 -11.16 -12.77
N HIS A 276 1.58 -10.53 -13.72
CA HIS A 276 2.05 -9.35 -14.45
C HIS A 276 1.08 -8.19 -14.26
N ASP A 277 1.47 -6.98 -14.63
CA ASP A 277 0.57 -5.83 -14.68
C ASP A 277 -0.38 -5.92 -15.87
N THR A 278 -1.31 -4.99 -15.98
CA THR A 278 -2.37 -4.97 -17.01
C THR A 278 -1.84 -4.85 -18.43
N ASP A 279 -0.69 -4.23 -18.60
CA ASP A 279 0.00 -4.06 -19.89
C ASP A 279 0.99 -5.20 -20.22
N GLY A 280 1.02 -6.26 -19.40
CA GLY A 280 1.90 -7.42 -19.56
C GLY A 280 3.31 -7.23 -18.99
N HIS A 281 3.65 -6.05 -18.47
CA HIS A 281 4.91 -5.85 -17.76
C HIS A 281 4.89 -6.49 -16.36
N GLN A 282 6.08 -6.72 -15.82
CA GLN A 282 6.28 -7.12 -14.44
C GLN A 282 7.25 -6.12 -13.79
N PRO A 283 6.75 -4.93 -13.39
CA PRO A 283 7.58 -3.92 -12.76
C PRO A 283 8.30 -4.47 -11.53
N ASP A 284 9.60 -4.19 -11.42
CA ASP A 284 10.42 -4.58 -10.29
C ASP A 284 11.11 -3.36 -9.67
N TRP A 285 10.35 -2.67 -8.82
CA TRP A 285 10.84 -1.47 -8.14
C TRP A 285 12.11 -1.73 -7.31
N GLY A 286 12.21 -2.89 -6.67
CA GLY A 286 13.39 -3.24 -5.87
C GLY A 286 14.65 -3.33 -6.71
N ALA A 287 14.61 -4.11 -7.79
CA ALA A 287 15.75 -4.25 -8.71
C ALA A 287 16.07 -2.91 -9.43
N TYR A 288 15.04 -2.12 -9.75
CA TYR A 288 15.24 -0.78 -10.31
C TYR A 288 15.96 0.14 -9.32
N PHE A 289 15.52 0.17 -8.06
CA PHE A 289 16.13 0.96 -7.01
C PHE A 289 17.61 0.62 -6.81
N GLU A 290 17.95 -0.67 -6.79
CA GLU A 290 19.34 -1.12 -6.69
C GLU A 290 20.19 -0.67 -7.88
N ARG A 291 19.70 -0.83 -9.11
CA ARG A 291 20.38 -0.35 -10.33
C ARG A 291 20.61 1.16 -10.31
N MET A 292 19.61 1.91 -9.85
CA MET A 292 19.70 3.37 -9.75
C MET A 292 20.74 3.81 -8.74
N VAL A 293 20.78 3.20 -7.56
CA VAL A 293 21.80 3.49 -6.54
C VAL A 293 23.20 3.14 -7.07
N ALA A 294 23.36 1.98 -7.72
CA ALA A 294 24.61 1.60 -8.37
C ALA A 294 25.08 2.67 -9.40
N GLY A 295 24.15 3.16 -10.23
CA GLY A 295 24.45 4.22 -11.19
C GLY A 295 24.86 5.55 -10.52
N ILE A 296 24.31 5.89 -9.35
CA ILE A 296 24.73 7.05 -8.56
C ILE A 296 26.19 6.86 -8.07
N LEU A 297 26.51 5.67 -7.56
CA LEU A 297 27.86 5.34 -7.09
C LEU A 297 28.89 5.38 -8.22
N ASP A 298 28.57 4.86 -9.40
CA ASP A 298 29.47 4.83 -10.57
C ASP A 298 29.79 6.24 -11.12
N ARG A 299 28.87 7.20 -10.95
CA ARG A 299 29.10 8.62 -11.27
C ARG A 299 29.89 9.36 -10.18
N GLY A 300 30.28 8.70 -9.10
CA GLY A 300 31.06 9.29 -8.00
C GLY A 300 30.24 9.79 -6.81
N GLY A 301 28.93 9.67 -6.85
CA GLY A 301 28.02 9.99 -5.75
C GLY A 301 26.80 10.80 -6.15
N PRO A 302 25.93 11.13 -5.16
CA PRO A 302 24.68 11.86 -5.39
C PRO A 302 24.93 13.29 -5.87
N SER A 303 24.13 13.75 -6.82
CA SER A 303 24.17 15.11 -7.39
C SER A 303 23.15 16.06 -6.77
N ASN A 304 22.21 15.51 -6.01
CA ASN A 304 21.12 16.26 -5.37
C ASN A 304 20.59 15.52 -4.13
N ARG A 305 19.76 16.22 -3.35
CA ARG A 305 19.18 15.70 -2.10
C ARG A 305 18.35 14.44 -2.30
N TYR A 306 17.68 14.29 -3.43
CA TYR A 306 16.86 13.11 -3.71
C TYR A 306 17.73 11.86 -3.92
N GLU A 307 18.81 11.97 -4.69
CA GLU A 307 19.78 10.89 -4.84
C GLU A 307 20.50 10.56 -3.52
N GLU A 308 20.81 11.59 -2.72
CA GLU A 308 21.39 11.41 -1.38
C GLU A 308 20.50 10.55 -0.48
N LEU A 309 19.19 10.83 -0.43
CA LEU A 309 18.22 10.04 0.33
C LEU A 309 18.15 8.59 -0.17
N ARG A 310 18.27 8.34 -1.47
CA ARG A 310 18.30 6.99 -2.04
C ARG A 310 19.55 6.20 -1.65
N VAL A 311 20.73 6.86 -1.71
CA VAL A 311 21.97 6.25 -1.25
C VAL A 311 21.91 5.96 0.25
N TRP A 312 21.35 6.87 1.05
CA TRP A 312 21.11 6.65 2.47
C TRP A 312 20.14 5.47 2.72
N SER A 313 19.01 5.45 2.04
CA SER A 313 18.02 4.38 2.16
C SER A 313 18.65 3.00 1.88
N ARG A 314 19.44 2.89 0.81
CA ARG A 314 20.14 1.62 0.51
C ARG A 314 21.15 1.26 1.58
N TYR A 315 21.93 2.22 2.07
CA TYR A 315 22.86 1.98 3.17
C TYR A 315 22.14 1.43 4.41
N GLU A 316 21.05 2.07 4.84
CA GLU A 316 20.26 1.62 5.99
C GLU A 316 19.65 0.21 5.80
N GLN A 317 19.34 -0.17 4.57
CA GLN A 317 18.82 -1.50 4.26
C GLN A 317 19.86 -2.61 4.46
N ILE A 318 21.13 -2.33 4.18
CA ILE A 318 22.15 -3.37 4.06
C ILE A 318 23.29 -3.26 5.07
N ARG A 319 23.41 -2.18 5.85
CA ARG A 319 24.56 -1.89 6.73
C ARG A 319 24.85 -2.99 7.75
N ASP A 320 23.80 -3.68 8.21
CA ASP A 320 23.90 -4.74 9.22
C ASP A 320 23.92 -6.15 8.61
N ASP A 321 23.94 -6.27 7.27
CA ASP A 321 24.02 -7.54 6.57
C ASP A 321 25.47 -7.86 6.17
N PRO A 322 26.09 -8.88 6.77
CA PRO A 322 27.46 -9.26 6.44
C PRO A 322 27.70 -9.61 4.96
N GLN A 323 26.66 -10.06 4.24
CA GLN A 323 26.76 -10.39 2.82
C GLN A 323 26.92 -9.15 1.93
N ASN A 324 26.53 -7.99 2.42
CA ASN A 324 26.57 -6.71 1.73
C ASN A 324 27.60 -5.73 2.30
N ALA A 325 28.56 -6.20 3.11
CA ALA A 325 29.53 -5.35 3.83
C ALA A 325 30.35 -4.43 2.89
N ASP A 326 30.78 -4.91 1.73
CA ASP A 326 31.53 -4.12 0.76
C ASP A 326 30.68 -3.02 0.12
N GLU A 327 29.43 -3.31 -0.23
CA GLU A 327 28.49 -2.32 -0.74
C GLU A 327 28.17 -1.28 0.33
N ALA A 328 27.89 -1.70 1.55
CA ALA A 328 27.63 -0.81 2.68
C ALA A 328 28.82 0.14 2.94
N ALA A 329 30.06 -0.34 2.89
CA ALA A 329 31.25 0.48 3.03
C ALA A 329 31.40 1.54 1.90
N ARG A 330 31.09 1.16 0.65
CA ARG A 330 31.09 2.09 -0.49
C ARG A 330 30.04 3.20 -0.34
N LEU A 331 28.83 2.82 0.06
CA LEU A 331 27.72 3.77 0.32
C LEU A 331 28.08 4.73 1.46
N ALA A 332 28.62 4.19 2.56
CA ALA A 332 29.11 4.98 3.68
C ALA A 332 30.15 6.03 3.27
N ALA A 333 31.14 5.63 2.48
CA ALA A 333 32.17 6.54 1.98
C ALA A 333 31.61 7.64 1.06
N VAL A 334 30.60 7.34 0.26
CA VAL A 334 29.93 8.32 -0.61
C VAL A 334 29.11 9.32 0.22
N LEU A 335 28.34 8.86 1.19
CA LEU A 335 27.55 9.71 2.09
C LEU A 335 28.44 10.65 2.92
N ALA A 336 29.58 10.15 3.45
CA ALA A 336 30.53 10.96 4.20
C ALA A 336 31.11 12.12 3.35
N ARG A 337 31.41 11.86 2.05
CA ARG A 337 31.88 12.92 1.14
C ARG A 337 30.81 13.96 0.82
N SER A 338 29.55 13.59 0.84
CA SER A 338 28.41 14.50 0.64
C SER A 338 28.06 15.32 1.90
N GLY A 339 28.85 15.20 2.97
CA GLY A 339 28.63 15.93 4.23
C GLY A 339 27.55 15.31 5.12
N VAL A 340 27.10 14.12 4.79
CA VAL A 340 26.16 13.36 5.62
C VAL A 340 26.95 12.63 6.69
N SER A 341 26.72 13.01 7.96
CA SER A 341 27.29 12.28 9.09
C SER A 341 26.53 10.95 9.23
N ILE A 342 27.23 9.86 8.97
CA ILE A 342 26.72 8.52 9.23
C ILE A 342 26.97 8.26 10.71
N LEU A 343 25.89 8.15 11.48
CA LEU A 343 25.99 7.71 12.88
C LEU A 343 26.40 6.24 12.87
N PRO A 344 27.36 5.86 13.73
CA PRO A 344 27.81 4.48 13.81
C PRO A 344 26.73 3.50 14.26
#